data_099552ff4647b2872e3e24c7c9e36e2f
#
_entry.id   099552ff4647b2872e3e24c7c9e36e2f
#
_cell.length_a   1.000
_cell.length_b   1.000
_cell.length_c   1.000
_cell.angle_alpha   90.00
_cell.angle_beta   90.00
_cell.angle_gamma   90.00
#
_symmetry.space_group_name_H-M   'P 1'
#
loop_
_entity.id
_entity.type
_entity.pdbx_description
1 polymer ?
#
loop_
_entity_poly.entity_id
_entity_poly.type
_entity_poly.pdbx_seq_one_letter_code
_entity_poly.pdbx_strand_id
1 'polypeptide(L)'
;MALPRFCSYCAAPLPAPPPVTCRACDTSHWLDAKPCAGALVARGSQLMLVRRAHEPWRGAWDVPGGFCGPREHPKDAAEREVREETGLSVRVGSVLGMWIDTYSDQGKDADKVTLNIYFHATVGTGAQTTIDPNEVAEIGWFEADELPCDLAFPGHIPAVLRAWREGLEAAPRPAARAARPASTRKPEPSL
;
A
#
# COMPACT_ATOMS: atom_id res chain seq x y z
N MET A 1 2.18 25.42 0.27
CA MET A 1 0.86 24.92 -0.20
C MET A 1 0.12 26.03 -0.91
N ALA A 2 -0.18 25.86 -2.20
CA ALA A 2 -1.03 26.80 -2.92
C ALA A 2 -2.48 26.58 -2.47
N LEU A 3 -2.94 27.38 -1.52
CA LEU A 3 -4.29 27.28 -0.99
C LEU A 3 -5.33 27.72 -2.01
N PRO A 4 -6.52 27.08 -2.05
CA PRO A 4 -7.59 27.48 -2.96
C PRO A 4 -7.97 28.95 -2.74
N ARG A 5 -7.98 29.71 -3.82
CA ARG A 5 -8.33 31.15 -3.82
C ARG A 5 -9.75 31.39 -4.29
N PHE A 6 -10.38 30.39 -4.90
CA PHE A 6 -11.72 30.43 -5.46
C PHE A 6 -12.56 29.27 -4.97
N CYS A 7 -13.85 29.49 -4.81
CA CYS A 7 -14.81 28.47 -4.48
C CYS A 7 -14.91 27.43 -5.60
N SER A 8 -14.77 26.15 -5.28
CA SER A 8 -14.89 25.06 -6.24
C SER A 8 -16.30 24.85 -6.77
N TYR A 9 -17.32 25.41 -6.10
CA TYR A 9 -18.72 25.29 -6.49
C TYR A 9 -19.21 26.43 -7.37
N CYS A 10 -18.95 27.70 -6.99
CA CYS A 10 -19.49 28.87 -7.69
C CYS A 10 -18.41 29.77 -8.28
N ALA A 11 -17.14 29.42 -8.20
CA ALA A 11 -15.98 30.16 -8.67
C ALA A 11 -15.78 31.56 -8.06
N ALA A 12 -16.58 31.97 -7.07
CA ALA A 12 -16.36 33.23 -6.37
C ALA A 12 -15.05 33.22 -5.58
N PRO A 13 -14.36 34.39 -5.44
CA PRO A 13 -13.17 34.47 -4.59
C PRO A 13 -13.49 34.09 -3.16
N LEU A 14 -12.63 33.27 -2.55
CA LEU A 14 -12.71 32.92 -1.14
C LEU A 14 -12.17 34.09 -0.30
N PRO A 15 -12.84 34.43 0.83
CA PRO A 15 -12.42 35.55 1.68
C PRO A 15 -11.13 35.29 2.47
N ALA A 16 -10.76 34.00 2.63
CA ALA A 16 -9.56 33.54 3.33
C ALA A 16 -9.19 32.14 2.83
N PRO A 17 -7.98 31.64 3.15
CA PRO A 17 -7.66 30.22 2.98
C PRO A 17 -8.58 29.31 3.79
N PRO A 18 -8.81 28.05 3.34
CA PRO A 18 -9.52 27.05 4.14
C PRO A 18 -8.84 26.80 5.52
N PRO A 19 -9.64 26.44 6.56
CA PRO A 19 -11.08 26.22 6.51
C PRO A 19 -11.86 27.53 6.37
N VAL A 20 -12.79 27.60 5.40
CA VAL A 20 -13.53 28.83 5.09
C VAL A 20 -14.87 28.53 4.44
N THR A 21 -15.87 29.36 4.70
CA THR A 21 -17.16 29.32 4.01
C THR A 21 -17.22 30.38 2.93
N CYS A 22 -17.61 30.00 1.72
CA CYS A 22 -17.82 30.90 0.59
C CYS A 22 -18.98 31.83 0.88
N ARG A 23 -18.77 33.18 0.78
CA ARG A 23 -19.81 34.19 1.03
C ARG A 23 -20.88 34.25 -0.06
N ALA A 24 -20.59 33.69 -1.25
CA ALA A 24 -21.51 33.75 -2.38
C ALA A 24 -22.50 32.60 -2.47
N CYS A 25 -22.15 31.42 -1.90
CA CYS A 25 -22.97 30.21 -2.02
C CYS A 25 -22.99 29.34 -0.76
N ASP A 26 -22.43 29.81 0.34
CA ASP A 26 -22.37 29.16 1.65
C ASP A 26 -21.68 27.78 1.67
N THR A 27 -20.94 27.42 0.61
CA THR A 27 -20.15 26.19 0.57
C THR A 27 -18.94 26.29 1.49
N SER A 28 -18.78 25.35 2.41
CA SER A 28 -17.59 25.26 3.26
C SER A 28 -16.47 24.52 2.55
N HIS A 29 -15.26 25.05 2.68
CA HIS A 29 -14.01 24.47 2.14
C HIS A 29 -13.10 24.06 3.28
N TRP A 30 -12.54 22.88 3.17
CA TRP A 30 -11.60 22.30 4.14
C TRP A 30 -10.27 22.00 3.48
N LEU A 31 -9.24 21.75 4.28
CA LEU A 31 -7.96 21.22 3.85
C LEU A 31 -7.90 19.77 4.29
N ASP A 32 -8.07 18.86 3.36
CA ASP A 32 -8.16 17.44 3.65
C ASP A 32 -6.94 16.71 3.10
N ALA A 33 -6.39 15.79 3.91
CA ALA A 33 -5.43 14.83 3.40
C ALA A 33 -6.12 13.89 2.39
N LYS A 34 -5.44 13.60 1.28
CA LYS A 34 -5.95 12.63 0.30
C LYS A 34 -5.81 11.21 0.86
N PRO A 35 -6.91 10.43 0.97
CA PRO A 35 -6.82 9.06 1.43
C PRO A 35 -6.15 8.18 0.37
N CYS A 36 -5.16 7.41 0.80
CA CYS A 36 -4.46 6.38 0.03
C CYS A 36 -4.53 5.07 0.78
N ALA A 37 -4.53 3.97 0.05
CA ALA A 37 -4.49 2.64 0.63
C ALA A 37 -3.48 1.76 -0.10
N GLY A 38 -2.70 0.99 0.65
CA GLY A 38 -1.73 0.04 0.13
C GLY A 38 -1.76 -1.29 0.88
N ALA A 39 -1.19 -2.32 0.27
CA ALA A 39 -1.18 -3.67 0.82
C ALA A 39 0.22 -4.27 0.91
N LEU A 40 0.60 -4.70 2.12
CA LEU A 40 1.78 -5.50 2.38
C LEU A 40 1.46 -6.95 1.97
N VAL A 41 1.70 -7.27 0.69
CA VAL A 41 1.39 -8.59 0.13
C VAL A 41 2.49 -9.58 0.49
N ALA A 42 2.17 -10.50 1.40
CA ALA A 42 3.10 -11.52 1.85
C ALA A 42 2.88 -12.87 1.16
N ARG A 43 3.99 -13.56 0.86
CA ARG A 43 4.06 -14.94 0.39
C ARG A 43 5.10 -15.70 1.20
N GLY A 44 4.66 -16.45 2.21
CA GLY A 44 5.58 -17.02 3.20
C GLY A 44 6.26 -15.92 4.01
N SER A 45 7.60 -15.91 4.02
CA SER A 45 8.42 -14.89 4.67
C SER A 45 8.72 -13.67 3.79
N GLN A 46 8.35 -13.73 2.50
CA GLN A 46 8.65 -12.69 1.54
C GLN A 46 7.54 -11.64 1.44
N LEU A 47 7.95 -10.39 1.27
CA LEU A 47 7.10 -9.25 0.96
C LEU A 47 7.26 -8.85 -0.51
N MET A 48 6.16 -8.59 -1.18
CA MET A 48 6.15 -8.01 -2.51
C MET A 48 6.32 -6.50 -2.45
N LEU A 49 7.24 -5.97 -3.22
CA LEU A 49 7.34 -4.55 -3.54
C LEU A 49 7.27 -4.35 -5.05
N VAL A 50 6.84 -3.17 -5.46
CA VAL A 50 6.78 -2.73 -6.85
C VAL A 50 7.81 -1.63 -7.09
N ARG A 51 8.45 -1.62 -8.25
CA ARG A 51 9.36 -0.55 -8.66
C ARG A 51 8.59 0.45 -9.50
N ARG A 52 8.58 1.71 -9.10
CA ARG A 52 7.77 2.76 -9.76
C ARG A 52 8.25 3.04 -11.18
N ALA A 53 7.34 3.10 -12.14
CA ALA A 53 7.65 3.44 -13.53
C ALA A 53 7.58 4.95 -13.81
N HIS A 54 6.94 5.74 -12.94
CA HIS A 54 6.69 7.18 -13.14
C HIS A 54 7.01 8.03 -11.89
N GLU A 55 7.06 9.34 -12.08
CA GLU A 55 7.19 10.30 -10.99
C GLU A 55 5.91 10.41 -10.13
N PRO A 56 6.01 10.76 -8.87
CA PRO A 56 7.25 10.96 -8.10
C PRO A 56 7.96 9.64 -7.77
N TRP A 57 9.25 9.71 -7.51
CA TRP A 57 10.09 8.56 -7.07
C TRP A 57 10.25 7.46 -8.13
N ARG A 58 10.32 7.82 -9.42
CA ARG A 58 10.59 6.86 -10.50
C ARG A 58 11.84 6.03 -10.20
N GLY A 59 11.72 4.70 -10.34
CA GLY A 59 12.79 3.74 -10.13
C GLY A 59 13.00 3.32 -8.69
N ALA A 60 12.36 3.96 -7.71
CA ALA A 60 12.38 3.54 -6.32
C ALA A 60 11.34 2.43 -6.03
N TRP A 61 11.59 1.64 -5.00
CA TRP A 61 10.69 0.60 -4.53
C TRP A 61 9.61 1.14 -3.63
N ASP A 62 8.41 0.60 -3.78
CA ASP A 62 7.21 1.02 -3.07
C ASP A 62 6.35 -0.18 -2.64
N VAL A 63 5.47 0.03 -1.70
CA VAL A 63 4.38 -0.89 -1.38
C VAL A 63 3.26 -0.63 -2.38
N PRO A 64 2.71 -1.66 -3.07
CA PRO A 64 1.63 -1.46 -4.02
C PRO A 64 0.42 -0.79 -3.38
N GLY A 65 -0.11 0.23 -4.05
CA GLY A 65 -1.21 1.04 -3.55
C GLY A 65 -1.36 2.40 -4.22
N GLY A 66 -2.48 3.07 -3.95
CA GLY A 66 -2.79 4.35 -4.54
C GLY A 66 -3.94 5.09 -3.87
N PHE A 67 -4.53 6.05 -4.57
CA PHE A 67 -5.60 6.88 -4.04
C PHE A 67 -6.92 6.11 -3.92
N CYS A 68 -7.60 6.29 -2.78
CA CYS A 68 -8.98 5.81 -2.64
C CYS A 68 -9.94 6.64 -3.50
N GLY A 69 -10.87 5.97 -4.16
CA GLY A 69 -11.96 6.62 -4.88
C GLY A 69 -12.95 7.32 -3.91
N PRO A 70 -13.81 8.23 -4.42
CA PRO A 70 -14.67 9.08 -3.57
C PRO A 70 -15.66 8.34 -2.66
N ARG A 71 -15.96 7.08 -2.95
CA ARG A 71 -16.88 6.23 -2.16
C ARG A 71 -16.30 4.84 -1.93
N GLU A 72 -15.00 4.70 -2.15
CA GLU A 72 -14.31 3.43 -2.06
C GLU A 72 -13.80 3.23 -0.64
N HIS A 73 -14.08 2.04 -0.08
CA HIS A 73 -13.50 1.68 1.21
C HIS A 73 -11.98 1.45 1.04
N PRO A 74 -11.11 1.93 1.95
CA PRO A 74 -9.66 1.80 1.79
C PRO A 74 -9.17 0.36 1.57
N LYS A 75 -9.85 -0.62 2.13
CA LYS A 75 -9.54 -2.04 1.91
C LYS A 75 -9.78 -2.48 0.47
N ASP A 76 -10.90 -2.02 -0.13
CA ASP A 76 -11.24 -2.33 -1.51
C ASP A 76 -10.28 -1.60 -2.48
N ALA A 77 -9.89 -0.36 -2.13
CA ALA A 77 -8.86 0.39 -2.84
C ALA A 77 -7.52 -0.37 -2.85
N ALA A 78 -7.07 -0.87 -1.71
CA ALA A 78 -5.83 -1.65 -1.63
C ALA A 78 -5.89 -2.94 -2.47
N GLU A 79 -7.03 -3.65 -2.50
CA GLU A 79 -7.22 -4.82 -3.36
C GLU A 79 -7.23 -4.46 -4.84
N ARG A 80 -7.88 -3.35 -5.22
CA ARG A 80 -7.93 -2.84 -6.60
C ARG A 80 -6.56 -2.43 -7.09
N GLU A 81 -5.82 -1.62 -6.32
CA GLU A 81 -4.49 -1.13 -6.69
C GLU A 81 -3.51 -2.31 -6.89
N VAL A 82 -3.47 -3.28 -5.96
CA VAL A 82 -2.63 -4.47 -6.16
C VAL A 82 -2.97 -5.18 -7.45
N ARG A 83 -4.26 -5.33 -7.78
CA ARG A 83 -4.67 -5.99 -9.02
C ARG A 83 -4.32 -5.19 -10.26
N GLU A 84 -4.48 -3.86 -10.24
CA GLU A 84 -4.16 -2.96 -11.34
C GLU A 84 -2.67 -2.94 -11.62
N GLU A 85 -1.85 -2.77 -10.58
CA GLU A 85 -0.40 -2.67 -10.69
C GLU A 85 0.28 -4.02 -10.99
N THR A 86 -0.24 -5.13 -10.48
CA THR A 86 0.48 -6.41 -10.46
C THR A 86 -0.28 -7.59 -11.07
N GLY A 87 -1.54 -7.43 -11.43
CA GLY A 87 -2.41 -8.50 -11.89
C GLY A 87 -2.82 -9.51 -10.80
N LEU A 88 -2.33 -9.37 -9.57
CA LEU A 88 -2.61 -10.31 -8.49
C LEU A 88 -3.96 -10.04 -7.84
N SER A 89 -4.72 -11.11 -7.61
CA SER A 89 -5.83 -11.07 -6.66
C SER A 89 -5.32 -11.44 -5.28
N VAL A 90 -5.51 -10.55 -4.31
CA VAL A 90 -5.06 -10.72 -2.94
C VAL A 90 -6.24 -10.75 -1.97
N ARG A 91 -6.02 -11.32 -0.81
CA ARG A 91 -6.94 -11.19 0.34
C ARG A 91 -6.37 -10.16 1.30
N VAL A 92 -7.00 -9.01 1.37
CA VAL A 92 -6.64 -7.95 2.31
C VAL A 92 -7.19 -8.27 3.71
N GLY A 93 -6.33 -8.25 4.70
CA GLY A 93 -6.58 -8.61 6.11
C GLY A 93 -6.78 -7.39 7.02
N SER A 94 -6.05 -7.40 8.15
CA SER A 94 -6.07 -6.33 9.15
C SER A 94 -5.28 -5.11 8.69
N VAL A 95 -5.61 -3.96 9.26
CA VAL A 95 -4.80 -2.75 9.14
C VAL A 95 -3.45 -2.98 9.83
N LEU A 96 -2.36 -2.64 9.16
CA LEU A 96 -1.03 -2.54 9.76
C LEU A 96 -0.88 -1.21 10.52
N GLY A 97 -1.26 -0.11 9.88
CA GLY A 97 -1.16 1.23 10.44
C GLY A 97 -1.57 2.32 9.47
N MET A 98 -1.44 3.58 9.95
CA MET A 98 -1.76 4.78 9.18
C MET A 98 -0.64 5.80 9.34
N TRP A 99 -0.28 6.47 8.24
CA TRP A 99 0.77 7.49 8.19
C TRP A 99 0.31 8.71 7.41
N ILE A 100 0.70 9.89 7.88
CA ILE A 100 0.54 11.13 7.14
C ILE A 100 1.88 11.44 6.46
N ASP A 101 1.83 11.81 5.19
CA ASP A 101 3.02 12.22 4.44
C ASP A 101 2.67 13.25 3.36
N THR A 102 3.69 13.78 2.74
CA THR A 102 3.59 14.64 1.55
C THR A 102 3.74 13.76 0.31
N TYR A 103 2.85 13.91 -0.67
CA TYR A 103 2.86 13.06 -1.88
C TYR A 103 4.14 13.21 -2.71
N SER A 104 4.72 14.41 -2.74
CA SER A 104 5.95 14.71 -3.45
C SER A 104 6.70 15.82 -2.74
N ASP A 105 8.03 15.83 -2.85
CA ASP A 105 8.90 16.91 -2.39
C ASP A 105 9.09 18.01 -3.46
N GLN A 106 8.60 17.79 -4.67
CA GLN A 106 8.81 18.67 -5.83
C GLN A 106 7.53 18.93 -6.65
N GLY A 107 7.55 20.05 -7.37
CA GLY A 107 6.54 20.36 -8.36
C GLY A 107 5.18 20.77 -7.81
N LYS A 108 4.12 20.55 -8.60
CA LYS A 108 2.74 20.95 -8.27
C LYS A 108 2.14 20.18 -7.09
N ASP A 109 2.73 19.02 -6.79
CA ASP A 109 2.24 18.08 -5.80
C ASP A 109 3.03 18.11 -4.48
N ALA A 110 4.04 18.99 -4.39
CA ALA A 110 4.92 19.14 -3.23
C ALA A 110 4.18 19.40 -1.91
N ASP A 111 2.98 19.93 -1.99
CA ASP A 111 2.17 20.30 -0.81
C ASP A 111 0.95 19.40 -0.61
N LYS A 112 0.79 18.36 -1.42
CA LYS A 112 -0.35 17.45 -1.28
C LYS A 112 -0.10 16.49 -0.12
N VAL A 113 -0.88 16.65 0.94
CA VAL A 113 -0.84 15.75 2.09
C VAL A 113 -1.67 14.51 1.80
N THR A 114 -1.14 13.34 2.14
CA THR A 114 -1.81 12.05 2.03
C THR A 114 -2.00 11.41 3.40
N LEU A 115 -3.14 10.74 3.60
CA LEU A 115 -3.38 9.80 4.69
C LEU A 115 -3.23 8.40 4.11
N ASN A 116 -2.12 7.74 4.41
CA ASN A 116 -1.77 6.44 3.87
C ASN A 116 -2.15 5.34 4.85
N ILE A 117 -3.03 4.43 4.43
CA ILE A 117 -3.57 3.32 5.22
C ILE A 117 -3.03 2.02 4.64
N TYR A 118 -2.23 1.29 5.42
CA TYR A 118 -1.64 0.03 4.97
C TYR A 118 -2.28 -1.17 5.64
N PHE A 119 -2.48 -2.21 4.84
CA PHE A 119 -3.09 -3.46 5.26
C PHE A 119 -2.12 -4.63 5.08
N HIS A 120 -2.21 -5.63 5.93
CA HIS A 120 -1.66 -6.95 5.64
C HIS A 120 -2.47 -7.60 4.52
N ALA A 121 -1.77 -8.24 3.58
CA ALA A 121 -2.44 -9.00 2.53
C ALA A 121 -1.70 -10.31 2.23
N THR A 122 -2.44 -11.28 1.70
CA THR A 122 -1.88 -12.57 1.27
C THR A 122 -2.30 -12.87 -0.17
N VAL A 123 -1.39 -13.50 -0.90
CA VAL A 123 -1.65 -13.98 -2.27
C VAL A 123 -1.78 -15.50 -2.26
N GLY A 124 -2.66 -16.03 -3.13
CA GLY A 124 -2.81 -17.46 -3.34
C GLY A 124 -1.56 -18.10 -3.97
N THR A 125 -1.37 -19.40 -3.73
CA THR A 125 -0.29 -20.17 -4.37
C THR A 125 -0.52 -20.27 -5.88
N GLY A 126 0.55 -20.10 -6.68
CA GLY A 126 0.48 -20.19 -8.16
C GLY A 126 -0.05 -18.95 -8.86
N ALA A 127 -0.30 -17.86 -8.15
CA ALA A 127 -0.69 -16.59 -8.76
C ALA A 127 0.45 -16.05 -9.63
N GLN A 128 0.09 -15.64 -10.87
CA GLN A 128 1.03 -15.02 -11.81
C GLN A 128 0.85 -13.51 -11.82
N THR A 129 1.96 -12.78 -11.88
CA THR A 129 1.98 -11.32 -11.96
C THR A 129 1.84 -10.87 -13.42
N THR A 130 1.11 -9.78 -13.63
CA THR A 130 1.04 -9.05 -14.89
C THR A 130 1.20 -7.58 -14.58
N ILE A 131 2.33 -7.01 -15.01
CA ILE A 131 2.68 -5.62 -14.71
C ILE A 131 1.93 -4.65 -15.62
N ASP A 132 1.34 -3.58 -15.08
CA ASP A 132 1.04 -2.40 -15.87
C ASP A 132 2.33 -1.58 -16.05
N PRO A 133 2.91 -1.52 -17.27
CA PRO A 133 4.19 -0.87 -17.51
C PRO A 133 4.15 0.67 -17.36
N ASN A 134 2.95 1.26 -17.28
CA ASN A 134 2.81 2.69 -17.03
C ASN A 134 3.00 3.04 -15.55
N GLU A 135 2.68 2.11 -14.65
CA GLU A 135 2.72 2.32 -13.22
C GLU A 135 3.90 1.59 -12.56
N VAL A 136 4.18 0.37 -12.99
CA VAL A 136 5.17 -0.53 -12.40
C VAL A 136 6.21 -0.96 -13.42
N ALA A 137 7.49 -0.73 -13.12
CA ALA A 137 8.61 -1.17 -13.94
C ALA A 137 9.06 -2.60 -13.60
N GLU A 138 8.91 -3.01 -12.33
CA GLU A 138 9.40 -4.30 -11.83
C GLU A 138 8.61 -4.71 -10.58
N ILE A 139 8.50 -6.01 -10.35
CA ILE A 139 7.99 -6.60 -9.09
C ILE A 139 9.10 -7.42 -8.46
N GLY A 140 9.40 -7.13 -7.18
CA GLY A 140 10.36 -7.86 -6.37
C GLY A 140 9.70 -8.56 -5.18
N TRP A 141 10.24 -9.72 -4.80
CA TRP A 141 9.89 -10.43 -3.57
C TRP A 141 11.11 -10.47 -2.68
N PHE A 142 11.02 -9.91 -1.48
CA PHE A 142 12.14 -9.68 -0.57
C PHE A 142 11.91 -10.34 0.77
N GLU A 143 12.93 -11.00 1.31
CA GLU A 143 12.94 -11.41 2.71
C GLU A 143 13.02 -10.16 3.61
N ALA A 144 12.60 -10.29 4.86
CA ALA A 144 12.51 -9.16 5.79
C ALA A 144 13.87 -8.47 6.08
N ASP A 145 14.97 -9.18 5.94
CA ASP A 145 16.36 -8.70 6.10
C ASP A 145 17.01 -8.25 4.79
N GLU A 146 16.37 -8.50 3.64
CA GLU A 146 16.84 -8.17 2.30
C GLU A 146 16.06 -7.03 1.63
N LEU A 147 15.26 -6.27 2.39
CA LEU A 147 14.48 -5.16 1.85
C LEU A 147 15.39 -4.11 1.21
N PRO A 148 15.01 -3.55 0.02
CA PRO A 148 15.81 -2.56 -0.67
C PRO A 148 15.94 -1.25 0.12
N CYS A 149 17.02 -0.49 -0.15
CA CYS A 149 17.26 0.80 0.50
C CYS A 149 16.70 1.98 -0.32
N ASP A 150 16.55 1.82 -1.63
CA ASP A 150 16.04 2.84 -2.57
C ASP A 150 14.49 2.86 -2.55
N LEU A 151 13.93 3.35 -1.47
CA LEU A 151 12.50 3.38 -1.22
C LEU A 151 11.87 4.70 -1.68
N ALA A 152 10.67 4.59 -2.27
CA ALA A 152 9.80 5.73 -2.54
C ALA A 152 9.28 6.32 -1.21
N PHE A 153 8.80 7.55 -1.25
CA PHE A 153 8.16 8.22 -0.12
C PHE A 153 8.91 8.04 1.22
N PRO A 154 10.12 8.60 1.34
CA PRO A 154 11.01 8.39 2.49
C PRO A 154 10.41 8.86 3.82
N GLY A 155 9.35 9.69 3.78
CA GLY A 155 8.62 10.14 4.96
C GLY A 155 7.83 9.03 5.65
N HIS A 156 7.37 7.99 4.93
CA HIS A 156 6.57 6.94 5.56
C HIS A 156 6.91 5.50 5.14
N ILE A 157 7.28 5.17 3.90
CA ILE A 157 7.53 3.78 3.48
C ILE A 157 8.56 3.06 4.35
N PRO A 158 9.69 3.66 4.75
CA PRO A 158 10.63 3.01 5.67
C PRO A 158 9.99 2.64 7.03
N ALA A 159 9.07 3.48 7.53
CA ALA A 159 8.36 3.21 8.78
C ALA A 159 7.30 2.10 8.61
N VAL A 160 6.62 2.06 7.47
CA VAL A 160 5.66 0.99 7.10
C VAL A 160 6.38 -0.37 7.06
N LEU A 161 7.50 -0.46 6.35
CA LEU A 161 8.28 -1.71 6.23
C LEU A 161 8.86 -2.15 7.57
N ARG A 162 9.27 -1.22 8.43
CA ARG A 162 9.72 -1.51 9.79
C ARG A 162 8.58 -2.10 10.63
N ALA A 163 7.39 -1.48 10.61
CA ALA A 163 6.23 -1.97 11.34
C ALA A 163 5.80 -3.37 10.87
N TRP A 164 5.88 -3.64 9.57
CA TRP A 164 5.63 -4.97 9.02
C TRP A 164 6.63 -5.99 9.56
N ARG A 165 7.94 -5.69 9.56
CA ARG A 165 9.00 -6.57 10.06
C ARG A 165 8.85 -6.86 11.55
N GLU A 166 8.58 -5.83 12.36
CA GLU A 166 8.33 -5.98 13.81
C GLU A 166 7.11 -6.88 14.08
N GLY A 167 6.06 -6.78 13.25
CA GLY A 167 4.91 -7.67 13.31
C GLY A 167 5.24 -9.14 13.03
N LEU A 168 6.22 -9.43 12.16
CA LEU A 168 6.70 -10.81 11.94
C LEU A 168 7.46 -11.37 13.15
N GLU A 169 8.28 -10.56 13.80
CA GLU A 169 9.05 -10.95 14.99
C GLU A 169 8.14 -11.22 16.20
N ALA A 170 7.05 -10.45 16.33
CA ALA A 170 6.06 -10.61 17.40
C ALA A 170 5.10 -11.77 17.17
N ALA A 171 4.97 -12.29 15.94
CA ALA A 171 4.11 -13.42 15.64
C ALA A 171 4.68 -14.71 16.23
N PRO A 172 3.86 -15.59 16.91
CA PRO A 172 4.34 -16.86 17.39
C PRO A 172 4.85 -17.69 16.20
N ARG A 173 6.12 -18.10 16.25
CA ARG A 173 6.73 -18.94 15.21
C ARG A 173 5.87 -20.20 15.08
N PRO A 174 5.42 -20.60 13.86
CA PRO A 174 4.69 -21.84 13.69
C PRO A 174 5.55 -22.99 14.24
N ALA A 175 4.99 -23.80 15.11
CA ALA A 175 5.66 -24.96 15.65
C ALA A 175 6.19 -25.79 14.48
N ALA A 176 7.49 -26.13 14.52
CA ALA A 176 8.12 -26.95 13.50
C ALA A 176 7.25 -28.23 13.30
N ARG A 177 6.77 -28.40 12.07
CA ARG A 177 5.91 -29.52 11.72
C ARG A 177 6.67 -30.80 12.01
N ALA A 178 6.31 -31.50 13.11
CA ALA A 178 6.91 -32.76 13.47
C ALA A 178 6.88 -33.70 12.27
N ALA A 179 8.03 -34.21 11.88
CA ALA A 179 8.14 -35.19 10.79
C ALA A 179 7.19 -36.36 11.09
N ARG A 180 6.24 -36.62 10.20
CA ARG A 180 5.38 -37.81 10.31
C ARG A 180 6.30 -39.05 10.37
N PRO A 181 6.15 -39.90 11.37
CA PRO A 181 6.92 -41.16 11.40
C PRO A 181 6.61 -41.96 10.13
N ALA A 182 7.65 -42.52 9.54
CA ALA A 182 7.54 -43.34 8.35
C ALA A 182 6.57 -44.51 8.65
N SER A 183 5.55 -44.68 7.79
CA SER A 183 4.61 -45.77 7.84
C SER A 183 5.37 -47.09 7.60
N THR A 184 5.55 -47.90 8.65
CA THR A 184 6.02 -49.29 8.54
C THR A 184 4.92 -50.09 7.85
N ARG A 185 5.10 -50.42 6.56
CA ARG A 185 4.30 -51.44 5.90
C ARG A 185 4.51 -52.78 6.59
N LYS A 186 3.44 -53.37 7.10
CA LYS A 186 3.44 -54.77 7.51
C LYS A 186 3.62 -55.66 6.26
N PRO A 187 4.44 -56.74 6.34
CA PRO A 187 4.51 -57.70 5.25
C PRO A 187 3.20 -58.49 5.15
N GLU A 188 2.71 -58.69 3.93
CA GLU A 188 1.58 -59.56 3.62
C GLU A 188 1.99 -61.03 3.86
N PRO A 189 1.10 -61.88 4.38
CA PRO A 189 1.36 -63.30 4.49
C PRO A 189 1.26 -63.96 3.12
N SER A 190 2.29 -64.70 2.75
CA SER A 190 2.30 -65.59 1.57
C SER A 190 1.38 -66.78 1.82
N LEU A 191 0.51 -67.06 0.82
CA LEU A 191 -0.15 -68.35 0.61
C LEU A 191 0.70 -69.24 -0.26
#